data_d21474039461fa0c7806a1832326c1a8
#
_entry.id   d21474039461fa0c7806a1832326c1a8
#
_cell.length_a   1.000
_cell.length_b   1.000
_cell.length_c   1.000
_cell.angle_alpha   90.00
_cell.angle_beta   90.00
_cell.angle_gamma   90.00
#
_symmetry.space_group_name_H-M   'P 1'
#
loop_
_entity.id
_entity.type
_entity.pdbx_description
1 polymer ?
#
loop_
_entity_poly.entity_id
_entity_poly.type
_entity_poly.pdbx_seq_one_letter_code
_entity_poly.pdbx_strand_id
1 'polypeptide(L)'
;MKNMRINKIEYKNKIFDNYSVIIDVRTPLEYIEDHIPKSVNFPVLSNIQRHEIGIKYKGNSFLAKKIGAQLISANISNLISKIKFEKKEKVIIYCWRGGLRSLSLYLVLKQIGYDVYLLEGGYKSYRRVVLNFLEKAAPNYKYNQIMGITGVGKTLFLKELSKQYQVIDFEGLAKHKGSILSLIHI
;
A
#
# COMPACT_ATOMS: atom_id res chain seq x y z
N MET A 1 25.57 -9.15 -22.80
CA MET A 1 24.71 -8.89 -21.61
C MET A 1 23.58 -9.90 -21.64
N LYS A 2 23.52 -10.82 -20.67
CA LYS A 2 22.38 -11.76 -20.57
C LYS A 2 21.10 -10.94 -20.39
N ASN A 3 20.08 -11.19 -21.18
CA ASN A 3 18.75 -10.58 -21.03
C ASN A 3 18.30 -10.73 -19.59
N MET A 4 18.24 -9.62 -18.83
CA MET A 4 17.81 -9.64 -17.45
C MET A 4 16.32 -9.89 -17.40
N ARG A 5 15.95 -11.14 -17.06
CA ARG A 5 14.54 -11.54 -16.89
C ARG A 5 13.99 -10.86 -15.66
N ILE A 6 12.92 -10.07 -15.82
CA ILE A 6 12.22 -9.39 -14.72
C ILE A 6 11.33 -10.45 -14.02
N ASN A 7 11.56 -10.66 -12.73
CA ASN A 7 10.72 -11.52 -11.90
C ASN A 7 9.44 -10.76 -11.53
N LYS A 8 8.32 -11.13 -12.12
CA LYS A 8 7.01 -10.58 -11.81
C LYS A 8 6.17 -11.61 -11.08
N ILE A 9 5.38 -11.16 -10.14
CA ILE A 9 4.39 -11.96 -9.41
C ILE A 9 3.04 -11.29 -9.47
N GLU A 10 2.03 -12.11 -9.73
CA GLU A 10 0.63 -11.72 -9.68
C GLU A 10 0.12 -11.82 -8.23
N TYR A 11 -0.69 -10.87 -7.79
CA TYR A 11 -1.30 -10.95 -6.47
C TYR A 11 -2.34 -12.08 -6.43
N LYS A 12 -2.13 -13.04 -5.55
CA LYS A 12 -3.09 -14.11 -5.19
C LYS A 12 -3.18 -14.18 -3.67
N ASN A 13 -4.31 -14.63 -3.14
CA ASN A 13 -4.48 -14.81 -1.69
C ASN A 13 -3.31 -15.61 -1.09
N LYS A 14 -2.77 -15.13 0.03
CA LYS A 14 -1.63 -15.72 0.76
C LYS A 14 -0.27 -15.68 0.05
N ILE A 15 -0.14 -14.99 -1.11
CA ILE A 15 1.15 -14.95 -1.81
C ILE A 15 2.24 -14.30 -0.97
N PHE A 16 1.88 -13.35 -0.11
CA PHE A 16 2.84 -12.63 0.73
C PHE A 16 3.45 -13.46 1.86
N ASP A 17 2.85 -14.60 2.22
CA ASP A 17 3.38 -15.48 3.27
C ASP A 17 4.73 -16.12 2.87
N ASN A 18 5.03 -16.13 1.57
CA ASN A 18 6.29 -16.68 1.02
C ASN A 18 7.41 -15.63 0.89
N TYR A 19 7.16 -14.39 1.33
CA TYR A 19 8.10 -13.28 1.19
C TYR A 19 8.40 -12.65 2.55
N SER A 20 9.67 -12.40 2.79
CA SER A 20 10.12 -11.84 4.08
C SER A 20 9.87 -10.35 4.17
N VAL A 21 9.94 -9.64 3.05
CA VAL A 21 9.84 -8.17 2.99
C VAL A 21 8.93 -7.74 1.85
N ILE A 22 8.03 -6.80 2.15
CA ILE A 22 7.17 -6.16 1.16
C ILE A 22 7.48 -4.67 1.16
N ILE A 23 7.93 -4.12 0.04
CA ILE A 23 8.34 -2.73 -0.09
C ILE A 23 7.32 -1.93 -0.90
N ASP A 24 6.76 -0.89 -0.28
CA ASP A 24 5.98 0.14 -0.95
C ASP A 24 6.87 1.31 -1.33
N VAL A 25 7.07 1.54 -2.63
CA VAL A 25 7.87 2.67 -3.12
C VAL A 25 7.03 3.91 -3.45
N ARG A 26 5.75 3.92 -3.09
CA ARG A 26 4.89 5.10 -3.22
C ARG A 26 5.31 6.17 -2.22
N THR A 27 4.75 7.35 -2.41
CA THR A 27 5.03 8.46 -1.49
C THR A 27 4.50 8.16 -0.08
N PRO A 28 5.04 8.84 0.96
CA PRO A 28 4.54 8.67 2.32
C PRO A 28 3.03 8.92 2.47
N LEU A 29 2.47 9.92 1.78
CA LEU A 29 1.02 10.16 1.82
C LEU A 29 0.21 9.03 1.19
N GLU A 30 0.64 8.51 0.01
CA GLU A 30 0.00 7.35 -0.62
C GLU A 30 0.03 6.12 0.31
N TYR A 31 1.11 5.95 1.08
CA TYR A 31 1.28 4.85 2.02
C TYR A 31 0.40 5.00 3.27
N ILE A 32 0.33 6.21 3.85
CA ILE A 32 -0.50 6.49 5.03
C ILE A 32 -1.99 6.35 4.70
N GLU A 33 -2.40 6.74 3.49
CA GLU A 33 -3.79 6.61 3.04
C GLU A 33 -4.24 5.15 3.03
N ASP A 34 -3.46 4.27 2.41
CA ASP A 34 -3.68 2.82 2.42
C ASP A 34 -2.46 2.09 1.83
N HIS A 35 -2.15 0.89 2.33
CA HIS A 35 -1.03 0.08 1.86
C HIS A 35 -1.28 -1.41 2.03
N ILE A 36 -0.46 -2.24 1.39
CA ILE A 36 -0.50 -3.69 1.59
C ILE A 36 -0.05 -4.01 3.02
N PRO A 37 -0.82 -4.78 3.81
CA PRO A 37 -0.46 -5.12 5.18
C PRO A 37 0.96 -5.67 5.30
N LYS A 38 1.65 -5.30 6.38
CA LYS A 38 3.06 -5.65 6.67
C LYS A 38 4.08 -5.05 5.69
N SER A 39 3.68 -4.22 4.72
CA SER A 39 4.64 -3.53 3.87
C SER A 39 5.37 -2.42 4.63
N VAL A 40 6.59 -2.13 4.20
CA VAL A 40 7.39 -1.00 4.68
C VAL A 40 7.50 0.05 3.58
N ASN A 41 7.43 1.32 3.95
CA ASN A 41 7.51 2.41 2.97
C ASN A 41 8.97 2.80 2.69
N PHE A 42 9.39 2.62 1.44
CA PHE A 42 10.68 3.06 0.89
C PHE A 42 10.42 3.99 -0.30
N PRO A 43 9.99 5.23 -0.07
CA PRO A 43 9.50 6.11 -1.12
C PRO A 43 10.63 6.54 -2.07
N VAL A 44 10.49 6.20 -3.36
CA VAL A 44 11.44 6.66 -4.40
C VAL A 44 11.16 8.08 -4.86
N LEU A 45 10.05 8.69 -4.43
CA LEU A 45 9.71 10.09 -4.60
C LEU A 45 9.08 10.63 -3.31
N SER A 46 9.41 11.87 -2.94
CA SER A 46 8.66 12.59 -1.91
C SER A 46 7.26 12.98 -2.41
N ASN A 47 6.38 13.41 -1.50
CA ASN A 47 5.05 13.91 -1.86
C ASN A 47 5.13 15.10 -2.82
N ILE A 48 6.03 16.05 -2.55
CA ILE A 48 6.25 17.26 -3.36
C ILE A 48 6.76 16.86 -4.76
N GLN A 49 7.81 16.05 -4.84
CA GLN A 49 8.37 15.57 -6.11
C GLN A 49 7.32 14.85 -6.95
N ARG A 50 6.50 14.00 -6.32
CA ARG A 50 5.43 13.28 -7.03
C ARG A 50 4.35 14.22 -7.57
N HIS A 51 3.99 15.25 -6.80
CA HIS A 51 3.02 16.27 -7.21
C HIS A 51 3.53 17.07 -8.41
N GLU A 52 4.74 17.60 -8.33
CA GLU A 52 5.37 18.38 -9.39
C GLU A 52 5.52 17.60 -10.71
N ILE A 53 5.97 16.32 -10.63
CA ILE A 53 6.05 15.45 -11.79
C ILE A 53 4.64 15.24 -12.38
N GLY A 54 3.61 15.09 -11.55
CA GLY A 54 2.23 14.91 -11.98
C GLY A 54 1.70 16.11 -12.77
N ILE A 55 2.01 17.33 -12.34
CA ILE A 55 1.65 18.56 -13.07
C ILE A 55 2.38 18.60 -14.41
N LYS A 56 3.71 18.42 -14.43
CA LYS A 56 4.53 18.45 -15.63
C LYS A 56 4.10 17.37 -16.66
N TYR A 57 3.61 16.23 -16.17
CA TYR A 57 3.18 15.14 -17.04
C TYR A 57 2.01 15.49 -17.96
N LYS A 58 1.12 16.41 -17.51
CA LYS A 58 -0.02 16.87 -18.31
C LYS A 58 0.42 17.73 -19.52
N GLY A 59 1.51 18.49 -19.36
CA GLY A 59 2.03 19.36 -20.45
C GLY A 59 3.06 18.66 -21.34
N ASN A 60 4.06 18.01 -20.75
CA ASN A 60 5.13 17.32 -21.47
C ASN A 60 5.52 16.01 -20.77
N SER A 61 4.98 14.90 -21.27
CA SER A 61 5.18 13.58 -20.66
C SER A 61 6.64 13.11 -20.74
N PHE A 62 7.39 13.47 -21.78
CA PHE A 62 8.80 13.11 -21.91
C PHE A 62 9.67 13.85 -20.89
N LEU A 63 9.48 15.17 -20.75
CA LEU A 63 10.21 15.97 -19.76
C LEU A 63 9.89 15.50 -18.34
N ALA A 64 8.62 15.24 -18.04
CA ALA A 64 8.20 14.70 -16.74
C ALA A 64 8.85 13.35 -16.43
N LYS A 65 8.95 12.45 -17.40
CA LYS A 65 9.64 11.17 -17.24
C LYS A 65 11.14 11.35 -17.02
N LYS A 66 11.79 12.28 -17.73
CA LYS A 66 13.22 12.59 -17.56
C LYS A 66 13.51 13.11 -16.15
N ILE A 67 12.73 14.11 -15.68
CA ILE A 67 12.85 14.67 -14.32
C ILE A 67 12.54 13.58 -13.28
N GLY A 68 11.48 12.80 -13.50
CA GLY A 68 11.11 11.69 -12.62
C GLY A 68 12.22 10.65 -12.48
N ALA A 69 12.87 10.27 -13.59
CA ALA A 69 13.99 9.33 -13.56
C ALA A 69 15.19 9.90 -12.80
N GLN A 70 15.52 11.17 -12.99
CA GLN A 70 16.60 11.85 -12.26
C GLN A 70 16.35 11.86 -10.75
N LEU A 71 15.16 12.27 -10.31
CA LEU A 71 14.81 12.33 -8.90
C LEU A 71 14.77 10.93 -8.26
N ILE A 72 14.19 9.94 -8.94
CA ILE A 72 14.14 8.56 -8.48
C ILE A 72 15.56 8.01 -8.30
N SER A 73 16.45 8.23 -9.26
CA SER A 73 17.84 7.75 -9.18
C SER A 73 18.58 8.34 -7.97
N ALA A 74 18.45 9.65 -7.74
CA ALA A 74 19.03 10.32 -6.59
C ALA A 74 18.47 9.79 -5.26
N ASN A 75 17.17 9.58 -5.19
CA ASN A 75 16.52 9.06 -3.98
C ASN A 75 16.90 7.59 -3.71
N ILE A 76 17.04 6.75 -4.75
CA ILE A 76 17.45 5.35 -4.62
C ILE A 76 18.84 5.26 -3.99
N SER A 77 19.78 6.15 -4.33
CA SER A 77 21.10 6.20 -3.70
C SER A 77 21.00 6.26 -2.17
N ASN A 78 20.11 7.14 -1.66
CA ASN A 78 19.88 7.29 -0.22
C ASN A 78 19.07 6.12 0.39
N LEU A 79 18.23 5.46 -0.41
CA LEU A 79 17.44 4.31 0.08
C LEU A 79 18.30 3.07 0.28
N ILE A 80 19.27 2.82 -0.60
CA ILE A 80 20.15 1.65 -0.51
C ILE A 80 20.88 1.61 0.84
N SER A 81 21.36 2.75 1.34
CA SER A 81 22.06 2.82 2.64
C SER A 81 21.14 2.49 3.84
N LYS A 82 19.84 2.56 3.67
CA LYS A 82 18.83 2.27 4.71
C LYS A 82 18.33 0.83 4.70
N ILE A 83 18.72 0.04 3.71
CA ILE A 83 18.31 -1.36 3.59
C ILE A 83 18.98 -2.19 4.67
N LYS A 84 18.15 -2.90 5.46
CA LYS A 84 18.60 -3.77 6.55
C LYS A 84 18.31 -5.26 6.32
N PHE A 85 17.53 -5.60 5.29
CA PHE A 85 17.23 -6.99 4.97
C PHE A 85 18.42 -7.69 4.29
N GLU A 86 18.51 -9.00 4.50
CA GLU A 86 19.63 -9.80 4.01
C GLU A 86 19.45 -10.19 2.53
N LYS A 87 20.57 -10.53 1.87
CA LYS A 87 20.59 -10.95 0.45
C LYS A 87 19.68 -12.15 0.14
N LYS A 88 19.53 -13.08 1.09
CA LYS A 88 18.73 -14.30 0.93
C LYS A 88 17.23 -14.09 1.11
N GLU A 89 16.81 -12.93 1.63
CA GLU A 89 15.40 -12.63 1.85
C GLU A 89 14.69 -12.35 0.54
N LYS A 90 13.50 -12.92 0.40
CA LYS A 90 12.65 -12.68 -0.77
C LYS A 90 11.88 -11.38 -0.57
N VAL A 91 12.08 -10.43 -1.46
CA VAL A 91 11.56 -9.07 -1.36
C VAL A 91 10.57 -8.79 -2.48
N ILE A 92 9.34 -8.40 -2.16
CA ILE A 92 8.37 -7.87 -3.11
C ILE A 92 8.46 -6.34 -3.14
N ILE A 93 8.48 -5.77 -4.34
CA ILE A 93 8.47 -4.32 -4.53
C ILE A 93 7.23 -3.93 -5.34
N TYR A 94 6.50 -2.93 -4.87
CA TYR A 94 5.36 -2.41 -5.60
C TYR A 94 5.27 -0.88 -5.58
N CYS A 95 4.60 -0.35 -6.60
CA CYS A 95 4.09 1.03 -6.63
C CYS A 95 2.60 1.01 -6.97
N TRP A 96 2.02 2.12 -7.43
CA TRP A 96 0.59 2.19 -7.71
C TRP A 96 0.10 1.18 -8.78
N ARG A 97 0.84 1.05 -9.90
CA ARG A 97 0.47 0.18 -11.06
C ARG A 97 1.60 -0.75 -11.52
N GLY A 98 2.67 -0.92 -10.76
CA GLY A 98 3.83 -1.71 -11.20
C GLY A 98 4.65 -1.04 -12.31
N GLY A 99 4.69 0.30 -12.32
CA GLY A 99 5.41 1.10 -13.33
C GLY A 99 6.85 1.46 -12.93
N LEU A 100 7.36 2.54 -13.53
CA LEU A 100 8.76 2.97 -13.42
C LEU A 100 9.25 3.12 -11.97
N ARG A 101 8.42 3.59 -11.04
CA ARG A 101 8.82 3.78 -9.63
C ARG A 101 9.33 2.47 -9.01
N SER A 102 8.55 1.40 -9.10
CA SER A 102 8.95 0.09 -8.56
C SER A 102 10.02 -0.59 -9.40
N LEU A 103 9.97 -0.43 -10.72
CA LEU A 103 10.96 -1.01 -11.63
C LEU A 103 12.36 -0.44 -11.37
N SER A 104 12.50 0.87 -11.11
CA SER A 104 13.81 1.50 -10.88
C SER A 104 14.50 0.93 -9.65
N LEU A 105 13.81 0.82 -8.50
CA LEU A 105 14.39 0.21 -7.30
C LEU A 105 14.67 -1.28 -7.52
N TYR A 106 13.74 -2.01 -8.16
CA TYR A 106 13.91 -3.42 -8.48
C TYR A 106 15.20 -3.68 -9.28
N LEU A 107 15.45 -2.91 -10.35
CA LEU A 107 16.63 -3.07 -11.19
C LEU A 107 17.93 -2.91 -10.40
N VAL A 108 18.00 -1.90 -9.56
CA VAL A 108 19.20 -1.65 -8.74
C VAL A 108 19.39 -2.78 -7.73
N LEU A 109 18.36 -3.18 -6.99
CA LEU A 109 18.49 -4.27 -6.00
C LEU A 109 18.82 -5.61 -6.67
N LYS A 110 18.24 -5.88 -7.84
CA LYS A 110 18.56 -7.08 -8.62
C LYS A 110 20.01 -7.11 -9.08
N GLN A 111 20.55 -5.98 -9.52
CA GLN A 111 21.98 -5.85 -9.89
C GLN A 111 22.93 -6.09 -8.71
N ILE A 112 22.57 -5.62 -7.51
CA ILE A 112 23.33 -5.88 -6.28
C ILE A 112 23.29 -7.38 -5.90
N GLY A 113 22.26 -8.11 -6.39
CA GLY A 113 22.13 -9.55 -6.17
C GLY A 113 21.09 -9.94 -5.12
N TYR A 114 20.17 -9.04 -4.76
CA TYR A 114 19.02 -9.37 -3.92
C TYR A 114 17.98 -10.22 -4.66
N ASP A 115 17.24 -11.06 -3.93
CA ASP A 115 16.14 -11.87 -4.48
C ASP A 115 14.84 -11.05 -4.49
N VAL A 116 14.68 -10.25 -5.52
CA VAL A 116 13.61 -9.26 -5.65
C VAL A 116 12.60 -9.63 -6.72
N TYR A 117 11.35 -9.25 -6.48
CA TYR A 117 10.18 -9.49 -7.32
C TYR A 117 9.34 -8.23 -7.45
N LEU A 118 8.74 -8.01 -8.62
CA LEU A 118 7.78 -6.93 -8.85
C LEU A 118 6.35 -7.44 -8.71
N LEU A 119 5.52 -6.76 -7.94
CA LEU A 119 4.09 -7.02 -7.89
C LEU A 119 3.44 -6.49 -9.18
N GLU A 120 2.90 -7.41 -9.98
CA GLU A 120 2.22 -7.08 -11.22
C GLU A 120 0.92 -6.30 -10.97
N GLY A 121 0.75 -5.20 -11.71
CA GLY A 121 -0.36 -4.28 -11.48
C GLY A 121 -0.25 -3.45 -10.18
N GLY A 122 0.75 -3.72 -9.33
CA GLY A 122 1.05 -2.97 -8.11
C GLY A 122 -0.08 -2.96 -7.09
N TYR A 123 -0.14 -1.91 -6.27
CA TYR A 123 -1.17 -1.70 -5.27
C TYR A 123 -2.61 -1.78 -5.84
N LYS A 124 -2.80 -1.27 -7.07
CA LYS A 124 -4.13 -1.32 -7.72
C LYS A 124 -4.63 -2.75 -7.92
N SER A 125 -3.74 -3.71 -8.24
CA SER A 125 -4.12 -5.12 -8.40
C SER A 125 -4.51 -5.74 -7.05
N TYR A 126 -3.74 -5.47 -6.00
CA TYR A 126 -4.07 -5.87 -4.64
C TYR A 126 -5.44 -5.35 -4.21
N ARG A 127 -5.67 -4.03 -4.30
CA ARG A 127 -6.95 -3.40 -3.91
C ARG A 127 -8.14 -4.02 -4.64
N ARG A 128 -8.01 -4.30 -5.95
CA ARG A 128 -9.08 -4.94 -6.73
C ARG A 128 -9.43 -6.32 -6.19
N VAL A 129 -8.43 -7.14 -5.85
CA VAL A 129 -8.67 -8.48 -5.29
C VAL A 129 -9.32 -8.40 -3.93
N VAL A 130 -8.88 -7.47 -3.07
CA VAL A 130 -9.49 -7.24 -1.75
C VAL A 130 -10.94 -6.80 -1.88
N LEU A 131 -11.25 -5.85 -2.75
CA LEU A 131 -12.63 -5.40 -2.96
C LEU A 131 -13.52 -6.54 -3.45
N ASN A 132 -13.07 -7.30 -4.47
CA ASN A 132 -13.81 -8.46 -4.97
C ASN A 132 -14.02 -9.54 -3.89
N PHE A 133 -13.04 -9.71 -3.01
CA PHE A 133 -13.15 -10.64 -1.88
C PHE A 133 -14.22 -10.15 -0.90
N LEU A 134 -14.19 -8.87 -0.52
CA LEU A 134 -15.16 -8.29 0.41
C LEU A 134 -16.59 -8.36 -0.15
N GLU A 135 -16.80 -8.04 -1.44
CA GLU A 135 -18.10 -8.16 -2.09
C GLU A 135 -18.66 -9.59 -2.04
N LYS A 136 -17.80 -10.59 -2.22
CA LYS A 136 -18.22 -12.00 -2.24
C LYS A 136 -18.32 -12.61 -0.83
N ALA A 137 -17.45 -12.21 0.08
CA ALA A 137 -17.37 -12.79 1.41
C ALA A 137 -18.39 -12.16 2.37
N ALA A 138 -18.61 -10.85 2.31
CA ALA A 138 -19.49 -10.15 3.24
C ALA A 138 -20.90 -10.76 3.33
N PRO A 139 -21.59 -11.12 2.22
CA PRO A 139 -22.92 -11.72 2.29
C PRO A 139 -22.96 -13.09 2.98
N ASN A 140 -21.84 -13.78 3.10
CA ASN A 140 -21.76 -15.12 3.70
C ASN A 140 -21.52 -15.12 5.20
N TYR A 141 -21.24 -13.95 5.79
CA TYR A 141 -21.09 -13.84 7.23
C TYR A 141 -22.43 -13.57 7.91
N LYS A 142 -22.62 -14.17 9.09
CA LYS A 142 -23.74 -13.83 9.97
C LYS A 142 -23.32 -12.66 10.86
N TYR A 143 -24.08 -11.59 10.82
CA TYR A 143 -23.83 -10.38 11.61
C TYR A 143 -24.90 -10.24 12.70
N ASN A 144 -24.46 -9.92 13.90
CA ASN A 144 -25.34 -9.44 14.96
C ASN A 144 -25.18 -7.91 15.03
N GLN A 145 -26.22 -7.18 14.73
CA GLN A 145 -26.21 -5.73 14.72
C GLN A 145 -26.63 -5.18 16.09
N ILE A 146 -25.80 -4.30 16.65
CA ILE A 146 -26.10 -3.59 17.90
C ILE A 146 -26.59 -2.19 17.54
N MET A 147 -27.82 -1.90 17.88
CA MET A 147 -28.48 -0.61 17.65
C MET A 147 -28.92 0.02 18.95
N GLY A 148 -29.03 1.34 19.00
CA GLY A 148 -29.53 2.08 20.16
C GLY A 148 -29.29 3.58 20.02
N ILE A 149 -29.95 4.37 20.85
CA ILE A 149 -29.85 5.83 20.90
C ILE A 149 -28.43 6.28 21.30
N THR A 150 -28.07 7.50 20.96
CA THR A 150 -26.80 8.12 21.37
C THR A 150 -26.67 8.14 22.88
N GLY A 151 -25.50 7.81 23.41
CA GLY A 151 -25.19 7.85 24.85
C GLY A 151 -25.57 6.57 25.62
N VAL A 152 -26.22 5.58 25.02
CA VAL A 152 -26.63 4.31 25.70
C VAL A 152 -25.45 3.36 26.01
N GLY A 153 -24.22 3.72 25.66
CA GLY A 153 -23.04 2.91 25.97
C GLY A 153 -22.66 1.85 24.91
N LYS A 154 -23.18 1.95 23.68
CA LYS A 154 -22.85 1.02 22.56
C LYS A 154 -21.34 0.79 22.38
N THR A 155 -20.57 1.87 22.37
CA THR A 155 -19.10 1.81 22.17
C THR A 155 -18.39 1.07 23.31
N LEU A 156 -18.85 1.24 24.57
CA LEU A 156 -18.32 0.52 25.72
C LEU A 156 -18.65 -0.97 25.63
N PHE A 157 -19.89 -1.28 25.23
CA PHE A 157 -20.33 -2.66 25.03
C PHE A 157 -19.56 -3.35 23.90
N LEU A 158 -19.33 -2.67 22.76
CA LEU A 158 -18.52 -3.19 21.67
C LEU A 158 -17.06 -3.44 22.08
N LYS A 159 -16.47 -2.57 22.90
CA LYS A 159 -15.13 -2.79 23.47
C LYS A 159 -15.06 -4.02 24.35
N GLU A 160 -16.08 -4.27 25.15
CA GLU A 160 -16.13 -5.48 26.00
C GLU A 160 -16.30 -6.73 25.14
N LEU A 161 -17.21 -6.71 24.17
CA LEU A 161 -17.40 -7.82 23.23
C LEU A 161 -16.16 -8.13 22.41
N SER A 162 -15.36 -7.15 22.06
CA SER A 162 -14.14 -7.34 21.25
C SER A 162 -13.08 -8.21 21.94
N LYS A 163 -13.18 -8.42 23.24
CA LYS A 163 -12.29 -9.34 23.98
C LYS A 163 -12.56 -10.82 23.68
N GLN A 164 -13.76 -11.17 23.23
CA GLN A 164 -14.19 -12.55 22.99
C GLN A 164 -14.67 -12.81 21.56
N TYR A 165 -15.11 -11.78 20.85
CA TYR A 165 -15.71 -11.87 19.53
C TYR A 165 -15.03 -10.94 18.52
N GLN A 166 -15.19 -11.24 17.23
CA GLN A 166 -14.81 -10.31 16.17
C GLN A 166 -15.86 -9.20 16.10
N VAL A 167 -15.43 -7.96 16.32
CA VAL A 167 -16.29 -6.78 16.34
C VAL A 167 -15.88 -5.82 15.24
N ILE A 168 -16.86 -5.26 14.52
CA ILE A 168 -16.67 -4.18 13.56
C ILE A 168 -17.34 -2.93 14.13
N ASP A 169 -16.54 -1.96 14.57
CA ASP A 169 -17.01 -0.65 15.02
C ASP A 169 -17.05 0.31 13.85
N PHE A 170 -18.20 0.45 13.19
CA PHE A 170 -18.37 1.35 12.04
C PHE A 170 -18.22 2.82 12.42
N GLU A 171 -18.66 3.23 13.62
CA GLU A 171 -18.51 4.62 14.09
C GLU A 171 -17.02 4.95 14.29
N GLY A 172 -16.27 4.04 14.91
CA GLY A 172 -14.83 4.18 15.11
C GLY A 172 -14.05 4.16 13.81
N LEU A 173 -14.37 3.26 12.87
CA LEU A 173 -13.74 3.18 11.55
C LEU A 173 -13.99 4.45 10.71
N ALA A 174 -15.20 5.01 10.77
CA ALA A 174 -15.56 6.27 10.13
C ALA A 174 -15.00 7.51 10.84
N LYS A 175 -14.29 7.34 11.97
CA LYS A 175 -13.84 8.43 12.85
C LYS A 175 -15.00 9.35 13.28
N HIS A 176 -16.19 8.75 13.44
CA HIS A 176 -17.41 9.45 13.79
C HIS A 176 -17.36 9.92 15.26
N LYS A 177 -17.63 11.19 15.52
CA LYS A 177 -17.56 11.77 16.87
C LYS A 177 -18.78 11.52 17.75
N GLY A 178 -19.70 10.66 17.31
CA GLY A 178 -20.86 10.23 18.12
C GLY A 178 -22.03 11.23 18.14
N SER A 179 -22.05 12.27 17.31
CA SER A 179 -23.14 13.22 17.19
C SER A 179 -23.57 13.47 15.75
N ILE A 180 -24.85 13.89 15.56
CA ILE A 180 -25.38 14.29 14.23
C ILE A 180 -24.54 15.39 13.59
N LEU A 181 -23.96 16.29 14.39
CA LEU A 181 -23.10 17.38 13.93
C LEU A 181 -21.74 16.94 13.37
N SER A 182 -21.31 15.70 13.64
CA SER A 182 -20.05 15.14 13.15
C SER A 182 -20.05 14.86 11.64
N LEU A 183 -21.22 14.75 11.02
CA LEU A 183 -21.37 14.50 9.58
C LEU A 183 -21.25 15.78 8.71
N ILE A 184 -21.20 16.96 9.33
CA ILE A 184 -21.16 18.25 8.61
C ILE A 184 -19.71 18.67 8.26
N HIS A 185 -18.69 17.97 8.76
CA HIS A 185 -17.28 18.32 8.61
C HIS A 185 -16.41 17.23 7.95
N ILE A 186 -17.00 16.44 7.05
CA ILE A 186 -16.25 15.51 6.18
C ILE A 186 -16.03 16.13 4.82
#